data_9216cfe383f1a7f0540cd1d2d909ff40
#
_entry.id   9216cfe383f1a7f0540cd1d2d909ff40
#
_cell.length_a   1.000
_cell.length_b   1.000
_cell.length_c   1.000
_cell.angle_alpha   90.00
_cell.angle_beta   90.00
_cell.angle_gamma   90.00
#
_symmetry.space_group_name_H-M   'P 1'
#
loop_
_entity.id
_entity.type
_entity.pdbx_description
1 polymer ?
#
loop_
_entity_poly.entity_id
_entity_poly.type
_entity_poly.pdbx_seq_one_letter_code
_entity_poly.pdbx_strand_id
1 'polypeptide(L)'
;MRYIIKLFPEIMIKGAAVKKKMTRQLADNLKRIFAADGLPPNVKWFLDKLEVEVPDDQVHQAEAILLNTPGIEQVLRVQQFKVEPTLQAVAERVFEVVAPRIAGKTFVVRAKRKGQHGFNSQELERWVGGYLNQNAAATGVDLHNPQVRIELELENNTLSIVEARLKGLGGFPLGSQGAVLSLVSGGFDSTVASFLSMRRGLKTHFIFFNLGGTAHEIGVQQVSYYLWRRFGRSHRVKFIAIPFEGVVEQLLTRISDSYMGVMLKRLMLMAAEQVADELGVDALVTGESVAQVSSQTLRNLALIDAATDKLVLRPLATMDKPEI
;
A
#
# COMPACT_ATOMS: atom_id res chain seq x y z
N MET A 1 0.46 -12.58 18.35
CA MET A 1 -0.45 -11.45 17.96
C MET A 1 -1.20 -11.78 16.68
N ARG A 2 -2.49 -11.36 16.57
CA ARG A 2 -3.34 -11.62 15.39
C ARG A 2 -3.82 -10.33 14.75
N TYR A 3 -3.86 -10.33 13.41
CA TYR A 3 -4.28 -9.19 12.60
C TYR A 3 -5.40 -9.59 11.64
N ILE A 4 -6.38 -8.70 11.49
CA ILE A 4 -7.39 -8.73 10.42
C ILE A 4 -7.03 -7.63 9.43
N ILE A 5 -6.75 -8.02 8.19
CA ILE A 5 -6.36 -7.11 7.12
C ILE A 5 -7.59 -6.80 6.29
N LYS A 6 -7.96 -5.53 6.22
CA LYS A 6 -9.04 -5.04 5.35
C LYS A 6 -8.44 -4.59 4.02
N LEU A 7 -9.05 -5.05 2.95
CA LEU A 7 -8.63 -4.74 1.58
C LEU A 7 -8.99 -3.31 1.20
N PHE A 8 -8.24 -2.77 0.24
CA PHE A 8 -8.56 -1.46 -0.34
C PHE A 8 -9.98 -1.43 -0.92
N PRO A 9 -10.79 -0.38 -0.67
CA PRO A 9 -12.20 -0.33 -1.05
C PRO A 9 -12.47 -0.61 -2.52
N GLU A 10 -11.63 -0.11 -3.43
CA GLU A 10 -11.77 -0.38 -4.86
C GLU A 10 -11.66 -1.86 -5.22
N ILE A 11 -11.00 -2.69 -4.42
CA ILE A 11 -10.97 -4.15 -4.59
C ILE A 11 -12.34 -4.74 -4.21
N MET A 12 -12.96 -4.19 -3.16
CA MET A 12 -14.20 -4.73 -2.60
C MET A 12 -15.40 -4.56 -3.52
N ILE A 13 -15.41 -3.55 -4.39
CA ILE A 13 -16.48 -3.30 -5.38
C ILE A 13 -16.30 -4.10 -6.68
N LYS A 14 -15.17 -4.79 -6.87
CA LYS A 14 -14.94 -5.64 -8.06
C LYS A 14 -15.81 -6.91 -8.02
N GLY A 15 -16.05 -7.48 -9.19
CA GLY A 15 -16.71 -8.78 -9.30
C GLY A 15 -15.96 -9.90 -8.55
N ALA A 16 -16.68 -10.92 -8.12
CA ALA A 16 -16.17 -11.98 -7.24
C ALA A 16 -14.87 -12.65 -7.73
N ALA A 17 -14.75 -12.93 -9.03
CA ALA A 17 -13.56 -13.54 -9.62
C ALA A 17 -12.32 -12.64 -9.50
N VAL A 18 -12.47 -11.35 -9.82
CA VAL A 18 -11.39 -10.37 -9.73
C VAL A 18 -10.99 -10.15 -8.27
N LYS A 19 -11.97 -10.00 -7.38
CA LYS A 19 -11.75 -9.87 -5.94
C LYS A 19 -10.96 -11.07 -5.40
N LYS A 20 -11.38 -12.30 -5.72
CA LYS A 20 -10.67 -13.53 -5.33
C LYS A 20 -9.23 -13.55 -5.83
N LYS A 21 -9.00 -13.17 -7.10
CA LYS A 21 -7.64 -13.10 -7.69
C LYS A 21 -6.76 -12.09 -6.94
N MET A 22 -7.28 -10.89 -6.67
CA MET A 22 -6.53 -9.84 -5.98
C MET A 22 -6.25 -10.18 -4.52
N THR A 23 -7.22 -10.75 -3.80
CA THR A 23 -7.04 -11.15 -2.40
C THR A 23 -6.01 -12.26 -2.27
N ARG A 24 -6.04 -13.24 -3.19
CA ARG A 24 -5.02 -14.30 -3.25
C ARG A 24 -3.64 -13.73 -3.56
N GLN A 25 -3.54 -12.82 -4.54
CA GLN A 25 -2.29 -12.16 -4.89
C GLN A 25 -1.69 -11.42 -3.68
N LEU A 26 -2.52 -10.70 -2.92
CA LEU A 26 -2.07 -10.02 -1.70
C LEU A 26 -1.56 -11.02 -0.64
N ALA A 27 -2.27 -12.11 -0.43
CA ALA A 27 -1.85 -13.15 0.51
C ALA A 27 -0.50 -13.77 0.09
N ASP A 28 -0.32 -14.07 -1.20
CA ASP A 28 0.93 -14.63 -1.73
C ASP A 28 2.08 -13.61 -1.62
N ASN A 29 1.81 -12.32 -1.84
CA ASN A 29 2.79 -11.26 -1.65
C ASN A 29 3.26 -11.19 -0.18
N LEU A 30 2.33 -11.20 0.77
CA LEU A 30 2.65 -11.18 2.21
C LEU A 30 3.47 -12.41 2.63
N LYS A 31 3.07 -13.61 2.16
CA LYS A 31 3.82 -14.84 2.46
C LYS A 31 5.27 -14.77 1.99
N ARG A 32 5.50 -14.23 0.77
CA ARG A 32 6.86 -14.04 0.24
C ARG A 32 7.68 -13.06 1.08
N ILE A 33 7.06 -11.93 1.48
CA ILE A 33 7.72 -10.90 2.28
C ILE A 33 8.05 -11.45 3.68
N PHE A 34 7.11 -12.09 4.33
CA PHE A 34 7.31 -12.69 5.64
C PHE A 34 8.40 -13.75 5.62
N ALA A 35 8.36 -14.67 4.66
CA ALA A 35 9.39 -15.69 4.50
C ALA A 35 10.79 -15.09 4.28
N ALA A 36 10.89 -14.02 3.47
CA ALA A 36 12.17 -13.33 3.23
C ALA A 36 12.74 -12.63 4.47
N ASP A 37 11.88 -12.28 5.44
CA ASP A 37 12.26 -11.63 6.70
C ASP A 37 12.37 -12.62 7.88
N GLY A 38 12.26 -13.92 7.63
CA GLY A 38 12.31 -14.96 8.67
C GLY A 38 11.04 -15.02 9.55
N LEU A 39 9.96 -14.37 9.14
CA LEU A 39 8.67 -14.43 9.82
C LEU A 39 7.86 -15.65 9.35
N PRO A 40 7.06 -16.27 10.24
CA PRO A 40 6.16 -17.35 9.84
C PRO A 40 5.15 -16.84 8.79
N PRO A 41 5.01 -17.50 7.62
CA PRO A 41 4.08 -17.06 6.57
C PRO A 41 2.63 -17.51 6.87
N ASN A 42 2.16 -17.32 8.12
CA ASN A 42 0.82 -17.70 8.57
C ASN A 42 -0.21 -16.66 8.12
N VAL A 43 -0.52 -16.67 6.82
CA VAL A 43 -1.49 -15.80 6.16
C VAL A 43 -2.63 -16.63 5.62
N LYS A 44 -3.83 -16.42 6.17
CA LYS A 44 -5.09 -17.00 5.68
C LYS A 44 -5.84 -15.93 4.88
N TRP A 45 -6.39 -16.30 3.73
CA TRP A 45 -7.17 -15.38 2.92
C TRP A 45 -8.63 -15.81 2.84
N PHE A 46 -9.50 -14.82 2.82
CA PHE A 46 -10.95 -14.92 2.63
C PHE A 46 -11.35 -13.99 1.48
N LEU A 47 -12.58 -14.00 1.07
CA LEU A 47 -13.02 -13.16 -0.05
C LEU A 47 -12.95 -11.66 0.26
N ASP A 48 -13.10 -11.27 1.52
CA ASP A 48 -13.26 -9.89 2.00
C ASP A 48 -12.16 -9.43 2.98
N LYS A 49 -11.28 -10.32 3.40
CA LYS A 49 -10.21 -10.04 4.38
C LYS A 49 -9.05 -11.02 4.27
N LEU A 50 -7.93 -10.68 4.91
CA LEU A 50 -6.91 -11.66 5.28
C LEU A 50 -6.79 -11.70 6.80
N GLU A 51 -6.34 -12.82 7.32
CA GLU A 51 -5.93 -12.99 8.70
C GLU A 51 -4.45 -13.37 8.73
N VAL A 52 -3.71 -12.68 9.60
CA VAL A 52 -2.27 -12.88 9.78
C VAL A 52 -2.01 -13.14 11.25
N GLU A 53 -1.18 -14.13 11.54
CA GLU A 53 -0.77 -14.46 12.89
C GLU A 53 0.75 -14.49 12.99
N VAL A 54 1.31 -13.78 13.97
CA VAL A 54 2.75 -13.67 14.21
C VAL A 54 3.06 -13.82 15.69
N PRO A 55 4.26 -14.29 16.05
CA PRO A 55 4.75 -14.29 17.42
C PRO A 55 4.74 -12.87 18.02
N ASP A 56 4.59 -12.76 19.33
CA ASP A 56 4.46 -11.46 20.00
C ASP A 56 5.79 -10.64 19.98
N ASP A 57 6.90 -11.30 19.92
CA ASP A 57 8.25 -10.70 19.78
C ASP A 57 8.51 -10.11 18.37
N GLN A 58 7.68 -10.46 17.37
CA GLN A 58 7.81 -10.01 15.96
C GLN A 58 6.75 -8.99 15.53
N VAL A 59 5.97 -8.46 16.46
CA VAL A 59 4.87 -7.53 16.20
C VAL A 59 5.32 -6.29 15.42
N HIS A 60 6.39 -5.62 15.84
CA HIS A 60 6.89 -4.41 15.18
C HIS A 60 7.32 -4.64 13.72
N GLN A 61 8.02 -5.77 13.49
CA GLN A 61 8.46 -6.14 12.14
C GLN A 61 7.27 -6.47 11.24
N ALA A 62 6.29 -7.22 11.75
CA ALA A 62 5.08 -7.57 11.02
C ALA A 62 4.25 -6.33 10.68
N GLU A 63 4.04 -5.41 11.62
CA GLU A 63 3.32 -4.16 11.38
C GLU A 63 4.02 -3.29 10.33
N ALA A 64 5.34 -3.17 10.39
CA ALA A 64 6.11 -2.44 9.37
C ALA A 64 5.90 -3.04 7.96
N ILE A 65 5.81 -4.35 7.82
CA ILE A 65 5.50 -5.02 6.56
C ILE A 65 4.06 -4.74 6.12
N LEU A 66 3.10 -4.98 7.01
CA LEU A 66 1.68 -4.84 6.70
C LEU A 66 1.32 -3.41 6.27
N LEU A 67 1.87 -2.41 6.97
CA LEU A 67 1.61 -0.99 6.69
C LEU A 67 2.26 -0.49 5.38
N ASN A 68 3.30 -1.18 4.89
CA ASN A 68 4.00 -0.83 3.66
C ASN A 68 3.68 -1.77 2.48
N THR A 69 2.65 -2.61 2.60
CA THR A 69 2.24 -3.52 1.53
C THR A 69 1.06 -2.94 0.74
N PRO A 70 1.21 -2.69 -0.59
CA PRO A 70 0.12 -2.23 -1.45
C PRO A 70 -1.05 -3.22 -1.47
N GLY A 71 -2.28 -2.70 -1.42
CA GLY A 71 -3.51 -3.48 -1.38
C GLY A 71 -4.18 -3.53 0.01
N ILE A 72 -3.48 -3.09 1.05
CA ILE A 72 -3.97 -3.06 2.42
C ILE A 72 -4.51 -1.68 2.77
N GLU A 73 -5.81 -1.59 3.10
CA GLU A 73 -6.44 -0.35 3.56
C GLU A 73 -6.27 -0.15 5.06
N GLN A 74 -6.54 -1.19 5.83
CA GLN A 74 -6.45 -1.15 7.29
C GLN A 74 -5.93 -2.46 7.84
N VAL A 75 -5.17 -2.35 8.92
CA VAL A 75 -4.67 -3.45 9.73
C VAL A 75 -5.30 -3.33 11.11
N LEU A 76 -6.15 -4.29 11.46
CA LEU A 76 -6.74 -4.38 12.80
C LEU A 76 -5.92 -5.36 13.64
N ARG A 77 -5.28 -4.87 14.68
CA ARG A 77 -4.69 -5.73 15.71
C ARG A 77 -5.81 -6.19 16.64
N VAL A 78 -5.97 -7.50 16.81
CA VAL A 78 -7.12 -8.06 17.51
C VAL A 78 -6.73 -9.17 18.48
N GLN A 79 -7.49 -9.27 19.57
CA GLN A 79 -7.61 -10.50 20.34
C GLN A 79 -8.85 -11.26 19.88
N GLN A 80 -8.71 -12.54 19.59
CA GLN A 80 -9.83 -13.38 19.14
C GLN A 80 -10.14 -14.47 20.14
N PHE A 81 -11.45 -14.67 20.35
CA PHE A 81 -11.98 -15.67 21.26
C PHE A 81 -13.10 -16.46 20.59
N LYS A 82 -13.20 -17.75 20.94
CA LYS A 82 -14.39 -18.53 20.67
C LYS A 82 -15.36 -18.31 21.83
N VAL A 83 -16.56 -17.85 21.51
CA VAL A 83 -17.61 -17.56 22.49
C VAL A 83 -18.93 -18.18 22.04
N GLU A 84 -19.81 -18.50 22.98
CA GLU A 84 -21.21 -18.73 22.65
C GLU A 84 -21.80 -17.44 22.06
N PRO A 85 -22.56 -17.53 20.95
CA PRO A 85 -23.12 -16.36 20.30
C PRO A 85 -24.35 -15.82 21.03
N THR A 86 -24.20 -15.55 22.35
CA THR A 86 -25.20 -14.94 23.24
C THR A 86 -24.71 -13.58 23.71
N LEU A 87 -25.63 -12.66 23.98
CA LEU A 87 -25.28 -11.32 24.49
C LEU A 87 -24.46 -11.39 25.79
N GLN A 88 -24.83 -12.33 26.68
CA GLN A 88 -24.19 -12.49 27.98
C GLN A 88 -22.73 -12.98 27.83
N ALA A 89 -22.53 -14.08 27.11
CA ALA A 89 -21.19 -14.66 26.94
C ALA A 89 -20.22 -13.71 26.24
N VAL A 90 -20.73 -12.93 25.26
CA VAL A 90 -19.92 -11.88 24.61
C VAL A 90 -19.56 -10.77 25.60
N ALA A 91 -20.52 -10.29 26.41
CA ALA A 91 -20.28 -9.22 27.38
C ALA A 91 -19.26 -9.63 28.45
N GLU A 92 -19.37 -10.84 28.98
CA GLU A 92 -18.41 -11.39 29.95
C GLU A 92 -16.99 -11.46 29.38
N ARG A 93 -16.86 -11.99 28.16
CA ARG A 93 -15.54 -12.06 27.51
C ARG A 93 -14.95 -10.67 27.21
N VAL A 94 -15.78 -9.73 26.79
CA VAL A 94 -15.32 -8.33 26.57
C VAL A 94 -14.89 -7.70 27.89
N PHE A 95 -15.64 -7.93 28.96
CA PHE A 95 -15.29 -7.41 30.29
C PHE A 95 -13.90 -7.88 30.74
N GLU A 96 -13.61 -9.18 30.65
CA GLU A 96 -12.31 -9.75 31.03
C GLU A 96 -11.13 -9.05 30.36
N VAL A 97 -11.29 -8.64 29.11
CA VAL A 97 -10.22 -8.04 28.29
C VAL A 97 -10.17 -6.52 28.44
N VAL A 98 -11.34 -5.88 28.54
CA VAL A 98 -11.45 -4.42 28.34
C VAL A 98 -11.57 -3.66 29.67
N ALA A 99 -12.02 -4.30 30.76
CA ALA A 99 -12.23 -3.63 32.05
C ALA A 99 -11.01 -2.81 32.53
N PRO A 100 -9.76 -3.31 32.45
CA PRO A 100 -8.58 -2.51 32.84
C PRO A 100 -8.34 -1.28 31.98
N ARG A 101 -8.77 -1.31 30.71
CA ARG A 101 -8.53 -0.24 29.72
C ARG A 101 -9.47 0.95 29.92
N ILE A 102 -10.68 0.69 30.49
CA ILE A 102 -11.74 1.69 30.68
C ILE A 102 -11.85 2.20 32.13
N ALA A 103 -11.04 1.68 33.05
CA ALA A 103 -11.05 2.12 34.42
C ALA A 103 -10.79 3.64 34.52
N GLY A 104 -11.73 4.37 35.18
CA GLY A 104 -11.69 5.81 35.34
C GLY A 104 -11.91 6.62 34.05
N LYS A 105 -12.39 6.00 32.96
CA LYS A 105 -12.58 6.65 31.65
C LYS A 105 -14.02 6.52 31.17
N THR A 106 -14.43 7.46 30.32
CA THR A 106 -15.64 7.31 29.51
C THR A 106 -15.37 6.39 28.32
N PHE A 107 -16.39 5.63 27.90
CA PHE A 107 -16.24 4.70 26.79
C PHE A 107 -17.48 4.62 25.91
N VAL A 108 -17.27 4.02 24.72
CA VAL A 108 -18.36 3.59 23.84
C VAL A 108 -18.05 2.21 23.26
N VAL A 109 -19.09 1.39 23.09
CA VAL A 109 -19.00 0.12 22.37
C VAL A 109 -19.51 0.30 20.94
N ARG A 110 -18.80 -0.24 19.96
CA ARG A 110 -19.20 -0.34 18.56
C ARG A 110 -19.00 -1.77 18.09
N ALA A 111 -20.04 -2.38 17.56
CA ALA A 111 -20.02 -3.77 17.15
C ALA A 111 -20.38 -3.95 15.69
N LYS A 112 -19.61 -4.79 15.00
CA LYS A 112 -19.96 -5.34 13.68
C LYS A 112 -20.29 -6.82 13.85
N ARG A 113 -21.33 -7.27 13.17
CA ARG A 113 -21.81 -8.64 13.27
C ARG A 113 -21.97 -9.25 11.88
N LYS A 114 -21.52 -10.51 11.72
CA LYS A 114 -21.68 -11.30 10.51
C LYS A 114 -22.13 -12.72 10.90
N GLY A 115 -23.12 -13.24 10.23
CA GLY A 115 -23.74 -14.55 10.52
C GLY A 115 -25.12 -14.41 11.17
N GLN A 116 -25.72 -15.55 11.54
CA GLN A 116 -27.03 -15.62 12.16
C GLN A 116 -26.90 -15.62 13.70
N HIS A 117 -27.51 -14.64 14.33
CA HIS A 117 -27.57 -14.49 15.80
C HIS A 117 -28.96 -14.04 16.18
N GLY A 118 -29.41 -14.34 17.38
CA GLY A 118 -30.71 -13.93 17.94
C GLY A 118 -30.81 -12.44 18.29
N PHE A 119 -29.82 -11.63 17.92
CA PHE A 119 -29.72 -10.19 18.20
C PHE A 119 -29.04 -9.44 17.06
N ASN A 120 -29.24 -8.13 16.99
CA ASN A 120 -28.58 -7.25 16.02
C ASN A 120 -27.35 -6.53 16.62
N SER A 121 -26.61 -5.76 15.80
CA SER A 121 -25.39 -5.07 16.27
C SER A 121 -25.68 -4.01 17.33
N GLN A 122 -26.81 -3.28 17.23
CA GLN A 122 -27.17 -2.25 18.20
C GLN A 122 -27.56 -2.85 19.55
N GLU A 123 -28.26 -3.98 19.55
CA GLU A 123 -28.57 -4.73 20.77
C GLU A 123 -27.29 -5.22 21.44
N LEU A 124 -26.34 -5.73 20.67
CA LEU A 124 -25.02 -6.13 21.19
C LEU A 124 -24.27 -4.93 21.79
N GLU A 125 -24.23 -3.78 21.10
CA GLU A 125 -23.59 -2.56 21.63
C GLU A 125 -24.21 -2.10 22.93
N ARG A 126 -25.54 -2.09 23.03
CA ARG A 126 -26.28 -1.67 24.24
C ARG A 126 -26.05 -2.64 25.39
N TRP A 127 -26.13 -3.94 25.11
CA TRP A 127 -25.96 -4.96 26.14
C TRP A 127 -24.55 -4.97 26.72
N VAL A 128 -23.54 -5.03 25.85
CA VAL A 128 -22.13 -4.98 26.28
C VAL A 128 -21.80 -3.66 26.97
N GLY A 129 -22.28 -2.53 26.42
CA GLY A 129 -22.10 -1.22 27.03
C GLY A 129 -22.71 -1.12 28.42
N GLY A 130 -23.93 -1.61 28.60
CA GLY A 130 -24.61 -1.68 29.88
C GLY A 130 -23.89 -2.59 30.88
N TYR A 131 -23.48 -3.78 30.46
CA TYR A 131 -22.73 -4.72 31.29
C TYR A 131 -21.40 -4.13 31.78
N LEU A 132 -20.63 -3.50 30.88
CA LEU A 132 -19.39 -2.83 31.25
C LEU A 132 -19.61 -1.65 32.20
N ASN A 133 -20.66 -0.87 31.97
CA ASN A 133 -20.99 0.28 32.83
C ASN A 133 -21.36 -0.11 34.23
N GLN A 134 -21.96 -1.29 34.42
CA GLN A 134 -22.35 -1.81 35.73
C GLN A 134 -21.22 -2.52 36.47
N ASN A 135 -20.34 -3.21 35.76
CA ASN A 135 -19.37 -4.14 36.33
C ASN A 135 -17.91 -3.65 36.26
N ALA A 136 -17.57 -2.70 35.39
CA ALA A 136 -16.24 -2.13 35.30
C ALA A 136 -16.17 -0.80 36.08
N ALA A 137 -14.96 -0.46 36.55
CA ALA A 137 -14.69 0.83 37.21
C ALA A 137 -14.57 1.97 36.19
N ALA A 138 -15.48 2.05 35.21
CA ALA A 138 -15.52 3.11 34.21
C ALA A 138 -16.27 4.35 34.74
N THR A 139 -15.97 5.52 34.18
CA THR A 139 -16.69 6.77 34.52
C THR A 139 -18.11 6.78 33.94
N GLY A 140 -18.32 6.09 32.80
CA GLY A 140 -19.62 5.99 32.15
C GLY A 140 -19.53 5.83 30.64
N VAL A 141 -20.71 5.71 30.01
CA VAL A 141 -20.83 5.62 28.55
C VAL A 141 -20.96 7.04 27.95
N ASP A 142 -20.10 7.37 26.97
CA ASP A 142 -20.20 8.61 26.20
C ASP A 142 -20.26 8.25 24.71
N LEU A 143 -21.40 8.55 24.06
CA LEU A 143 -21.65 8.20 22.66
C LEU A 143 -21.00 9.16 21.66
N HIS A 144 -20.65 10.39 22.11
CA HIS A 144 -20.16 11.46 21.24
C HIS A 144 -18.66 11.67 21.36
N ASN A 145 -18.13 11.78 22.58
CA ASN A 145 -16.71 12.06 22.85
C ASN A 145 -16.08 11.06 23.83
N PRO A 146 -16.14 9.75 23.57
CA PRO A 146 -15.58 8.75 24.47
C PRO A 146 -14.05 8.83 24.52
N GLN A 147 -13.48 8.67 25.72
CA GLN A 147 -12.04 8.53 25.90
C GLN A 147 -11.53 7.16 25.38
N VAL A 148 -12.38 6.14 25.43
CA VAL A 148 -12.07 4.80 24.92
C VAL A 148 -13.17 4.32 23.98
N ARG A 149 -12.80 3.96 22.77
CA ARG A 149 -13.70 3.29 21.81
C ARG A 149 -13.39 1.80 21.79
N ILE A 150 -14.35 1.00 22.19
CA ILE A 150 -14.28 -0.47 22.18
C ILE A 150 -14.90 -0.94 20.87
N GLU A 151 -14.12 -1.54 19.99
CA GLU A 151 -14.61 -2.06 18.72
C GLU A 151 -14.61 -3.58 18.75
N LEU A 152 -15.77 -4.17 18.42
CA LEU A 152 -16.03 -5.60 18.42
C LEU A 152 -16.40 -6.05 17.00
N GLU A 153 -15.86 -7.18 16.56
CA GLU A 153 -16.35 -7.88 15.37
C GLU A 153 -16.75 -9.31 15.79
N LEU A 154 -18.05 -9.63 15.68
CA LEU A 154 -18.58 -10.97 15.97
C LEU A 154 -18.95 -11.66 14.65
N GLU A 155 -18.19 -12.69 14.27
CA GLU A 155 -18.45 -13.51 13.09
C GLU A 155 -18.79 -14.95 13.53
N ASN A 156 -20.07 -15.34 13.41
CA ASN A 156 -20.60 -16.59 13.97
C ASN A 156 -20.27 -16.68 15.48
N ASN A 157 -19.40 -17.61 15.88
CA ASN A 157 -18.96 -17.81 17.27
C ASN A 157 -17.56 -17.26 17.55
N THR A 158 -17.02 -16.42 16.66
CA THR A 158 -15.69 -15.81 16.82
C THR A 158 -15.84 -14.33 17.16
N LEU A 159 -15.46 -13.97 18.38
CA LEU A 159 -15.39 -12.58 18.84
C LEU A 159 -13.98 -12.06 18.63
N SER A 160 -13.86 -10.95 17.92
CA SER A 160 -12.62 -10.17 17.79
C SER A 160 -12.77 -8.85 18.51
N ILE A 161 -11.89 -8.59 19.48
CA ILE A 161 -11.79 -7.32 20.20
C ILE A 161 -10.65 -6.54 19.58
N VAL A 162 -10.93 -5.37 19.00
CA VAL A 162 -9.94 -4.56 18.31
C VAL A 162 -9.11 -3.78 19.33
N GLU A 163 -7.79 -3.98 19.33
CA GLU A 163 -6.86 -3.26 20.17
C GLU A 163 -6.33 -1.99 19.49
N ALA A 164 -6.03 -2.09 18.20
CA ALA A 164 -5.54 -0.99 17.39
C ALA A 164 -6.05 -1.08 15.96
N ARG A 165 -6.24 0.08 15.36
CA ARG A 165 -6.59 0.25 13.95
C ARG A 165 -5.52 1.07 13.28
N LEU A 166 -4.74 0.45 12.42
CA LEU A 166 -3.62 1.06 11.70
C LEU A 166 -4.01 1.27 10.24
N LYS A 167 -3.64 2.44 9.70
CA LYS A 167 -3.90 2.78 8.29
C LYS A 167 -2.81 2.15 7.42
N GLY A 168 -3.22 1.37 6.40
CA GLY A 168 -2.33 0.83 5.39
C GLY A 168 -2.11 1.80 4.22
N LEU A 169 -1.39 1.34 3.19
CA LEU A 169 -1.10 2.13 1.98
C LEU A 169 -2.31 2.30 1.06
N GLY A 170 -3.32 1.44 1.18
CA GLY A 170 -4.36 1.31 0.16
C GLY A 170 -3.82 0.77 -1.16
N GLY A 171 -4.48 1.12 -2.26
CA GLY A 171 -4.07 0.70 -3.60
C GLY A 171 -4.36 -0.77 -3.92
N PHE A 172 -3.62 -1.32 -4.88
CA PHE A 172 -3.81 -2.70 -5.34
C PHE A 172 -2.62 -3.59 -5.03
N PRO A 173 -2.82 -4.89 -4.85
CA PRO A 173 -1.73 -5.84 -4.62
C PRO A 173 -0.69 -5.76 -5.73
N LEU A 174 0.57 -5.65 -5.37
CA LEU A 174 1.67 -5.54 -6.33
C LEU A 174 1.67 -6.74 -7.29
N GLY A 175 1.88 -6.48 -8.59
CA GLY A 175 1.82 -7.46 -9.66
C GLY A 175 0.41 -7.78 -10.16
N SER A 176 -0.65 -7.18 -9.57
CA SER A 176 -2.03 -7.40 -10.02
C SER A 176 -2.39 -6.64 -11.30
N GLN A 177 -1.62 -5.60 -11.65
CA GLN A 177 -1.85 -4.71 -12.79
C GLN A 177 -0.73 -4.79 -13.86
N GLY A 178 0.06 -5.85 -13.85
CA GLY A 178 1.19 -6.00 -14.79
C GLY A 178 2.48 -5.35 -14.28
N ALA A 179 3.35 -4.97 -15.21
CA ALA A 179 4.66 -4.38 -14.94
C ALA A 179 4.88 -3.09 -15.72
N VAL A 180 5.76 -2.23 -15.19
CA VAL A 180 6.18 -0.97 -15.81
C VAL A 180 7.69 -0.80 -15.69
N LEU A 181 8.27 0.02 -16.58
CA LEU A 181 9.64 0.48 -16.52
C LEU A 181 9.64 1.96 -16.13
N SER A 182 10.13 2.28 -14.94
CA SER A 182 10.16 3.64 -14.43
C SER A 182 11.51 4.29 -14.68
N LEU A 183 11.48 5.46 -15.35
CA LEU A 183 12.65 6.30 -15.58
C LEU A 183 12.95 7.05 -14.28
N VAL A 184 14.09 6.73 -13.65
CA VAL A 184 14.49 7.29 -12.37
C VAL A 184 15.71 8.21 -12.53
N SER A 185 15.70 9.32 -11.81
CA SER A 185 16.80 10.31 -11.82
C SER A 185 17.41 10.53 -10.42
N GLY A 186 16.88 9.86 -9.40
CA GLY A 186 17.25 10.08 -7.99
C GLY A 186 16.58 11.29 -7.35
N GLY A 187 15.85 12.10 -8.10
CA GLY A 187 15.05 13.21 -7.59
C GLY A 187 13.69 12.74 -7.02
N PHE A 188 13.03 13.62 -6.27
CA PHE A 188 11.73 13.32 -5.62
C PHE A 188 10.66 12.88 -6.63
N ASP A 189 10.53 13.59 -7.74
CA ASP A 189 9.46 13.38 -8.73
C ASP A 189 9.47 11.95 -9.27
N SER A 190 10.60 11.48 -9.77
CA SER A 190 10.72 10.11 -10.29
C SER A 190 10.55 9.04 -9.21
N THR A 191 10.96 9.35 -7.97
CA THR A 191 10.80 8.48 -6.81
C THR A 191 9.33 8.33 -6.44
N VAL A 192 8.59 9.45 -6.35
CA VAL A 192 7.16 9.44 -6.02
C VAL A 192 6.34 8.82 -7.16
N ALA A 193 6.65 9.09 -8.42
CA ALA A 193 5.99 8.46 -9.56
C ALA A 193 6.14 6.94 -9.55
N SER A 194 7.34 6.44 -9.23
CA SER A 194 7.60 5.01 -9.06
C SER A 194 6.79 4.42 -7.90
N PHE A 195 6.74 5.09 -6.75
CA PHE A 195 5.95 4.67 -5.59
C PHE A 195 4.46 4.61 -5.91
N LEU A 196 3.90 5.63 -6.57
CA LEU A 196 2.49 5.66 -6.95
C LEU A 196 2.14 4.52 -7.91
N SER A 197 3.05 4.17 -8.82
CA SER A 197 2.91 3.02 -9.72
C SER A 197 2.87 1.70 -8.92
N MET A 198 3.78 1.51 -7.97
CA MET A 198 3.77 0.35 -7.07
C MET A 198 2.48 0.27 -6.26
N ARG A 199 2.03 1.40 -5.71
CA ARG A 199 0.78 1.48 -4.94
C ARG A 199 -0.45 1.13 -5.79
N ARG A 200 -0.43 1.41 -7.11
CA ARG A 200 -1.47 0.98 -8.06
C ARG A 200 -1.37 -0.49 -8.47
N GLY A 201 -0.43 -1.24 -7.90
CA GLY A 201 -0.27 -2.68 -8.12
C GLY A 201 0.61 -3.05 -9.31
N LEU A 202 1.37 -2.10 -9.85
CA LEU A 202 2.28 -2.31 -10.97
C LEU A 202 3.65 -2.79 -10.44
N LYS A 203 4.13 -3.93 -10.92
CA LYS A 203 5.52 -4.36 -10.70
C LYS A 203 6.44 -3.38 -11.42
N THR A 204 7.26 -2.64 -10.69
CA THR A 204 8.05 -1.53 -11.22
C THR A 204 9.51 -1.91 -11.35
N HIS A 205 10.01 -1.99 -12.59
CA HIS A 205 11.42 -2.02 -12.92
C HIS A 205 11.95 -0.59 -13.01
N PHE A 206 13.25 -0.39 -12.85
CA PHE A 206 13.87 0.92 -12.85
C PHE A 206 14.89 1.03 -14.00
N ILE A 207 14.86 2.14 -14.73
CA ILE A 207 15.88 2.50 -15.71
C ILE A 207 16.45 3.86 -15.38
N PHE A 208 17.77 3.95 -15.38
CA PHE A 208 18.53 5.17 -15.13
C PHE A 208 19.42 5.48 -16.33
N PHE A 209 19.33 6.69 -16.83
CA PHE A 209 20.20 7.21 -17.88
C PHE A 209 21.35 7.98 -17.23
N ASN A 210 22.54 7.40 -17.24
CA ASN A 210 23.72 8.02 -16.66
C ASN A 210 24.28 9.05 -17.63
N LEU A 211 24.10 10.34 -17.33
CA LEU A 211 24.57 11.48 -18.10
C LEU A 211 26.02 11.88 -17.74
N GLY A 212 26.61 11.22 -16.73
CA GLY A 212 27.94 11.40 -16.20
C GLY A 212 28.03 11.26 -14.70
N GLY A 213 28.94 10.44 -14.22
CA GLY A 213 29.30 10.32 -12.83
C GLY A 213 28.77 9.07 -12.11
N THR A 214 29.73 8.26 -11.63
CA THR A 214 29.45 7.02 -10.84
C THR A 214 28.73 7.31 -9.52
N ALA A 215 29.05 8.43 -8.87
CA ALA A 215 28.43 8.79 -7.58
C ALA A 215 26.92 9.03 -7.71
N HIS A 216 26.47 9.64 -8.81
CA HIS A 216 25.05 9.86 -9.06
C HIS A 216 24.33 8.53 -9.31
N GLU A 217 24.92 7.64 -10.10
CA GLU A 217 24.35 6.30 -10.35
C GLU A 217 24.16 5.51 -9.05
N ILE A 218 25.14 5.49 -8.15
CA ILE A 218 25.05 4.84 -6.85
C ILE A 218 23.90 5.43 -6.04
N GLY A 219 23.73 6.75 -6.01
CA GLY A 219 22.63 7.44 -5.32
C GLY A 219 21.25 7.02 -5.85
N VAL A 220 21.10 6.98 -7.18
CA VAL A 220 19.83 6.54 -7.82
C VAL A 220 19.54 5.07 -7.55
N GLN A 221 20.56 4.22 -7.57
CA GLN A 221 20.42 2.81 -7.24
C GLN A 221 19.97 2.62 -5.78
N GLN A 222 20.54 3.38 -4.84
CA GLN A 222 20.14 3.32 -3.42
C GLN A 222 18.68 3.73 -3.21
N VAL A 223 18.21 4.79 -3.84
CA VAL A 223 16.81 5.24 -3.79
C VAL A 223 15.88 4.19 -4.38
N SER A 224 16.23 3.62 -5.54
CA SER A 224 15.45 2.57 -6.20
C SER A 224 15.40 1.29 -5.34
N TYR A 225 16.52 0.92 -4.72
CA TYR A 225 16.58 -0.20 -3.79
C TYR A 225 15.73 0.05 -2.55
N TYR A 226 15.73 1.27 -1.98
CA TYR A 226 14.88 1.64 -0.86
C TYR A 226 13.40 1.47 -1.19
N LEU A 227 12.95 1.98 -2.35
CA LEU A 227 11.57 1.81 -2.82
C LEU A 227 11.19 0.34 -2.95
N TRP A 228 12.03 -0.43 -3.62
CA TRP A 228 11.79 -1.86 -3.80
C TRP A 228 11.75 -2.59 -2.45
N ARG A 229 12.75 -2.35 -1.58
CA ARG A 229 12.81 -3.01 -0.27
C ARG A 229 11.60 -2.68 0.60
N ARG A 230 11.09 -1.47 0.54
CA ARG A 230 9.98 -1.03 1.39
C ARG A 230 8.61 -1.44 0.84
N PHE A 231 8.39 -1.33 -0.45
CA PHE A 231 7.07 -1.46 -1.06
C PHE A 231 6.96 -2.57 -2.11
N GLY A 232 8.07 -3.03 -2.67
CA GLY A 232 8.13 -3.86 -3.87
C GLY A 232 8.66 -5.28 -3.71
N ARG A 233 9.20 -5.65 -2.56
CA ARG A 233 10.03 -6.86 -2.38
C ARG A 233 9.32 -8.21 -2.48
N SER A 234 7.99 -8.22 -2.61
CA SER A 234 7.25 -9.42 -2.99
C SER A 234 7.55 -9.89 -4.41
N HIS A 235 8.18 -9.03 -5.24
CA HIS A 235 8.54 -9.31 -6.63
C HIS A 235 10.00 -8.97 -6.90
N ARG A 236 10.65 -9.76 -7.74
CA ARG A 236 11.97 -9.42 -8.27
C ARG A 236 11.83 -8.37 -9.35
N VAL A 237 12.65 -7.33 -9.29
CA VAL A 237 12.71 -6.25 -10.27
C VAL A 237 14.15 -6.07 -10.78
N LYS A 238 14.33 -5.36 -11.87
CA LYS A 238 15.62 -4.99 -12.41
C LYS A 238 15.86 -3.50 -12.22
N PHE A 239 17.09 -3.13 -11.95
CA PHE A 239 17.63 -1.79 -12.09
C PHE A 239 18.60 -1.83 -13.27
N ILE A 240 18.36 -0.99 -14.27
CA ILE A 240 19.13 -0.92 -15.51
C ILE A 240 19.75 0.47 -15.59
N ALA A 241 21.08 0.55 -15.66
CA ALA A 241 21.81 1.77 -15.92
C ALA A 241 22.27 1.80 -17.38
N ILE A 242 21.93 2.86 -18.09
CA ILE A 242 22.31 3.08 -19.48
C ILE A 242 23.33 4.22 -19.52
N PRO A 243 24.57 4.00 -20.01
CA PRO A 243 25.53 5.08 -20.28
C PRO A 243 24.96 6.01 -21.34
N PHE A 244 24.79 7.28 -21.02
CA PHE A 244 24.19 8.26 -21.94
C PHE A 244 25.04 9.49 -22.18
N GLU A 245 26.28 9.51 -21.66
CA GLU A 245 27.25 10.61 -21.83
C GLU A 245 27.50 10.94 -23.28
N GLY A 246 27.81 9.93 -24.13
CA GLY A 246 28.06 10.12 -25.54
C GLY A 246 26.87 10.67 -26.33
N VAL A 247 25.63 10.37 -25.87
CA VAL A 247 24.41 10.95 -26.44
C VAL A 247 24.32 12.43 -26.09
N VAL A 248 24.62 12.79 -24.85
CA VAL A 248 24.62 14.19 -24.40
C VAL A 248 25.67 15.01 -25.17
N GLU A 249 26.90 14.51 -25.36
CA GLU A 249 27.95 15.17 -26.16
C GLU A 249 27.49 15.44 -27.59
N GLN A 250 26.81 14.48 -28.21
CA GLN A 250 26.26 14.65 -29.55
C GLN A 250 25.14 15.69 -29.60
N LEU A 251 24.28 15.73 -28.60
CA LEU A 251 23.21 16.72 -28.49
C LEU A 251 23.79 18.13 -28.35
N LEU A 252 24.78 18.31 -27.46
CA LEU A 252 25.47 19.59 -27.22
C LEU A 252 26.12 20.17 -28.49
N THR A 253 26.58 19.30 -29.38
CA THR A 253 27.27 19.75 -30.64
C THR A 253 26.31 19.97 -31.80
N ARG A 254 25.12 19.36 -31.80
CA ARG A 254 24.25 19.33 -32.99
C ARG A 254 22.87 19.98 -32.79
N ILE A 255 22.44 20.20 -31.55
CA ILE A 255 21.10 20.69 -31.24
C ILE A 255 21.19 22.04 -30.53
N SER A 256 20.31 22.97 -30.90
CA SER A 256 20.16 24.24 -30.18
C SER A 256 19.71 24.02 -28.75
N ASP A 257 20.21 24.78 -27.79
CA ASP A 257 19.92 24.72 -26.38
C ASP A 257 18.42 24.71 -26.06
N SER A 258 17.63 25.46 -26.84
CA SER A 258 16.18 25.56 -26.71
C SER A 258 15.45 24.23 -26.94
N TYR A 259 16.01 23.31 -27.71
CA TYR A 259 15.41 21.99 -28.00
C TYR A 259 16.08 20.84 -27.26
N MET A 260 17.19 21.09 -26.59
CA MET A 260 18.01 20.04 -25.97
C MET A 260 17.22 19.17 -25.01
N GLY A 261 16.45 19.76 -24.11
CA GLY A 261 15.68 19.04 -23.12
C GLY A 261 14.59 18.11 -23.72
N VAL A 262 13.97 18.55 -24.82
CA VAL A 262 12.97 17.73 -25.52
C VAL A 262 13.65 16.60 -26.28
N MET A 263 14.74 16.87 -26.98
CA MET A 263 15.47 15.85 -27.74
C MET A 263 16.08 14.79 -26.83
N LEU A 264 16.69 15.18 -25.71
CA LEU A 264 17.23 14.25 -24.72
C LEU A 264 16.17 13.30 -24.22
N LYS A 265 14.99 13.81 -23.83
CA LYS A 265 13.88 12.99 -23.35
C LYS A 265 13.32 12.05 -24.43
N ARG A 266 13.24 12.50 -25.67
CA ARG A 266 12.87 11.63 -26.79
C ARG A 266 13.82 10.44 -26.94
N LEU A 267 15.13 10.69 -26.92
CA LEU A 267 16.13 9.63 -27.01
C LEU A 267 16.11 8.70 -25.79
N MET A 268 15.83 9.23 -24.59
CA MET A 268 15.61 8.40 -23.40
C MET A 268 14.40 7.50 -23.56
N LEU A 269 13.25 7.99 -24.08
CA LEU A 269 12.08 7.14 -24.30
C LEU A 269 12.33 6.07 -25.36
N MET A 270 13.00 6.38 -26.45
CA MET A 270 13.37 5.40 -27.49
C MET A 270 14.25 4.29 -26.92
N ALA A 271 15.25 4.62 -26.09
CA ALA A 271 16.11 3.64 -25.47
C ALA A 271 15.35 2.85 -24.38
N ALA A 272 14.47 3.51 -23.62
CA ALA A 272 13.62 2.85 -22.62
C ALA A 272 12.65 1.87 -23.27
N GLU A 273 12.11 2.15 -24.46
CA GLU A 273 11.25 1.24 -25.21
C GLU A 273 11.97 -0.06 -25.55
N GLN A 274 13.21 0.01 -26.05
CA GLN A 274 14.01 -1.18 -26.35
C GLN A 274 14.17 -2.07 -25.09
N VAL A 275 14.50 -1.47 -23.96
CA VAL A 275 14.60 -2.19 -22.69
C VAL A 275 13.24 -2.74 -22.25
N ALA A 276 12.16 -1.99 -22.44
CA ALA A 276 10.81 -2.43 -22.11
C ALA A 276 10.39 -3.63 -22.95
N ASP A 277 10.73 -3.67 -24.24
CA ASP A 277 10.49 -4.81 -25.12
C ASP A 277 11.24 -6.07 -24.66
N GLU A 278 12.52 -5.96 -24.31
CA GLU A 278 13.30 -7.06 -23.76
C GLU A 278 12.74 -7.59 -22.42
N LEU A 279 12.10 -6.73 -21.63
CA LEU A 279 11.48 -7.08 -20.35
C LEU A 279 10.05 -7.58 -20.49
N GLY A 280 9.44 -7.45 -21.67
CA GLY A 280 8.03 -7.72 -21.90
C GLY A 280 7.12 -6.77 -21.10
N VAL A 281 7.44 -5.48 -21.08
CA VAL A 281 6.75 -4.43 -20.33
C VAL A 281 6.05 -3.48 -21.30
N ASP A 282 4.79 -3.16 -21.04
CA ASP A 282 3.93 -2.40 -21.98
C ASP A 282 3.91 -0.90 -21.71
N ALA A 283 4.43 -0.43 -20.57
CA ALA A 283 4.33 0.97 -20.17
C ALA A 283 5.63 1.49 -19.51
N LEU A 284 5.92 2.76 -19.80
CA LEU A 284 6.97 3.54 -19.18
C LEU A 284 6.36 4.48 -18.12
N VAL A 285 7.12 4.82 -17.09
CA VAL A 285 6.70 5.78 -16.06
C VAL A 285 7.72 6.90 -15.98
N THR A 286 7.25 8.15 -15.99
CA THR A 286 8.08 9.34 -15.77
C THR A 286 7.55 10.18 -14.62
N GLY A 287 8.44 10.93 -13.95
CA GLY A 287 8.10 11.85 -12.87
C GLY A 287 7.79 13.27 -13.37
N GLU A 288 7.29 13.43 -14.59
CA GLU A 288 6.99 14.74 -15.16
C GLU A 288 5.66 15.30 -14.65
N SER A 289 5.66 16.62 -14.38
CA SER A 289 4.45 17.40 -14.09
C SER A 289 4.30 18.51 -15.15
N VAL A 290 3.05 18.78 -15.56
CA VAL A 290 2.77 19.80 -16.60
C VAL A 290 3.23 21.17 -16.14
N ALA A 291 3.92 21.91 -17.01
CA ALA A 291 4.42 23.27 -16.82
C ALA A 291 5.49 23.45 -15.72
N GLN A 292 6.04 22.39 -15.15
CA GLN A 292 7.08 22.50 -14.12
C GLN A 292 8.40 23.03 -14.68
N VAL A 293 8.77 22.65 -15.89
CA VAL A 293 9.93 23.16 -16.66
C VAL A 293 9.58 23.30 -18.14
N SER A 294 10.40 24.01 -18.90
CA SER A 294 10.16 24.32 -20.32
C SER A 294 9.88 23.09 -21.20
N SER A 295 10.55 21.96 -20.93
CA SER A 295 10.29 20.70 -21.64
C SER A 295 8.98 20.01 -21.28
N GLN A 296 8.26 20.49 -20.25
CA GLN A 296 7.02 19.88 -19.73
C GLN A 296 5.76 20.67 -20.08
N THR A 297 5.80 21.53 -21.11
CA THR A 297 4.56 22.06 -21.70
C THR A 297 3.80 20.91 -22.39
N LEU A 298 2.48 21.01 -22.51
CA LEU A 298 1.66 19.97 -23.18
C LEU A 298 2.17 19.68 -24.60
N ARG A 299 2.56 20.72 -25.35
CA ARG A 299 3.11 20.56 -26.70
C ARG A 299 4.42 19.77 -26.69
N ASN A 300 5.33 20.09 -25.78
CA ASN A 300 6.60 19.39 -25.66
C ASN A 300 6.42 17.95 -25.17
N LEU A 301 5.52 17.72 -24.21
CA LEU A 301 5.19 16.36 -23.75
C LEU A 301 4.61 15.51 -24.89
N ALA A 302 3.73 16.08 -25.74
CA ALA A 302 3.21 15.37 -26.91
C ALA A 302 4.33 15.03 -27.93
N LEU A 303 5.30 15.93 -28.13
CA LEU A 303 6.47 15.66 -28.98
C LEU A 303 7.39 14.58 -28.39
N ILE A 304 7.52 14.56 -27.06
CA ILE A 304 8.30 13.54 -26.35
C ILE A 304 7.62 12.19 -26.48
N ASP A 305 6.30 12.11 -26.26
CA ASP A 305 5.52 10.86 -26.35
C ASP A 305 5.54 10.26 -27.76
N ALA A 306 5.58 11.09 -28.80
CA ALA A 306 5.71 10.63 -30.18
C ALA A 306 7.03 9.89 -30.49
N ALA A 307 7.93 9.74 -29.53
CA ALA A 307 9.20 9.00 -29.68
C ALA A 307 9.08 7.53 -29.27
N THR A 308 7.93 7.06 -28.76
CA THR A 308 7.71 5.69 -28.32
C THR A 308 6.27 5.25 -28.60
N ASP A 309 6.08 3.97 -28.91
CA ASP A 309 4.77 3.33 -29.01
C ASP A 309 4.28 2.81 -27.64
N LYS A 310 5.11 2.88 -26.59
CA LYS A 310 4.72 2.47 -25.24
C LYS A 310 3.81 3.51 -24.58
N LEU A 311 2.87 3.04 -23.77
CA LEU A 311 2.12 3.93 -22.90
C LEU A 311 3.03 4.65 -21.91
N VAL A 312 3.06 5.99 -21.92
CA VAL A 312 3.82 6.80 -20.97
C VAL A 312 2.92 7.26 -19.84
N LEU A 313 3.09 6.70 -18.65
CA LEU A 313 2.37 7.06 -17.46
C LEU A 313 3.07 8.23 -16.74
N ARG A 314 2.31 9.26 -16.41
CA ARG A 314 2.76 10.43 -15.63
C ARG A 314 1.92 10.59 -14.37
N PRO A 315 2.20 9.84 -13.30
CA PRO A 315 1.39 9.89 -12.08
C PRO A 315 1.31 11.29 -11.44
N LEU A 316 2.28 12.15 -11.73
CA LEU A 316 2.42 13.49 -11.15
C LEU A 316 1.91 14.61 -12.07
N ALA A 317 1.32 14.29 -13.23
CA ALA A 317 1.07 15.27 -14.30
C ALA A 317 0.33 16.54 -13.84
N THR A 318 -0.54 16.43 -12.84
CA THR A 318 -1.38 17.52 -12.30
C THR A 318 -1.09 17.85 -10.84
N MET A 319 -0.01 17.32 -10.27
CA MET A 319 0.35 17.55 -8.86
C MET A 319 1.29 18.76 -8.73
N ASP A 320 1.05 19.55 -7.72
CA ASP A 320 1.95 20.64 -7.35
C ASP A 320 3.15 20.14 -6.55
N LYS A 321 4.26 20.89 -6.59
CA LYS A 321 5.52 20.52 -5.92
C LYS A 321 5.37 20.20 -4.43
N PRO A 322 4.55 20.95 -3.64
CA PRO A 322 4.30 20.62 -2.23
C PRO A 322 3.51 19.33 -1.99
N GLU A 323 2.80 18.80 -3.01
CA GLU A 323 2.04 17.55 -2.91
C GLU A 323 2.92 16.32 -3.19
N ILE A 324 4.04 16.55 -3.89
CA ILE A 324 5.03 15.53 -4.24
C ILE A 324 6.04 15.35 -3.10
#